data_db17bbc30032eee7b059b6114ecfd5b4
#
_entry.id   db17bbc30032eee7b059b6114ecfd5b4
#
_cell.length_a   1.000
_cell.length_b   1.000
_cell.length_c   1.000
_cell.angle_alpha   90.00
_cell.angle_beta   90.00
_cell.angle_gamma   90.00
#
_symmetry.space_group_name_H-M   'P 1'
#
loop_
_entity.id
_entity.type
_entity.pdbx_description
1 polymer ?
#
loop_
_entity_poly.entity_id
_entity_poly.type
_entity_poly.pdbx_seq_one_letter_code
_entity_poly.pdbx_strand_id
1 'polypeptide(L)'
;MLFGKHINRYYIRYAPVLLLGIVALIFVDVVQLKVPELYRLLINGMNTGMVVKDGVTQPFDLDFLLDDICLPTLVIVCTMVFGRFLWRYCFFGTAIRLETDLRDRMFDRCRGLSQEYYQENKVGTLMSLFTNDLETVQDCFGDGVLMLFDAVFLGGLALWKMYCMNGFLTLLALIPMSLLLISGAILEKYMMKKWETRQEAFSALSDFSQESFSGIAVIKAFVNEARELLAFRKINRESERANVAYTKLSTALNVTVTFLVESVVCVILGYGGYLVYKGTFDAGQLVEFIGYFTATVWPIMAISQMIEMVSRGKASLERIGELLDAEPKVADRQDAAEIPITRGEIEFRHLTFRYPDGEF
;
A
#
# COMPACT_ATOMS: atom_id res chain seq x y z
N MET A 1 9.59 -1.09 -4.89
CA MET A 1 9.27 -1.33 -6.31
C MET A 1 9.40 -2.81 -6.62
N LEU A 2 8.49 -3.36 -7.43
CA LEU A 2 8.60 -4.72 -7.97
C LEU A 2 9.53 -4.72 -9.16
N PHE A 3 10.53 -5.63 -9.15
CA PHE A 3 11.38 -5.89 -10.29
C PHE A 3 11.29 -7.37 -10.67
N GLY A 4 11.18 -7.67 -11.95
CA GLY A 4 11.11 -9.02 -12.46
C GLY A 4 11.01 -9.06 -13.98
N LYS A 5 11.32 -10.22 -14.56
CA LYS A 5 11.32 -10.48 -16.02
C LYS A 5 10.03 -9.97 -16.71
N HIS A 6 8.88 -10.14 -16.06
CA HIS A 6 7.58 -9.83 -16.65
C HIS A 6 7.13 -8.39 -16.44
N ILE A 7 7.71 -7.64 -15.45
CA ILE A 7 7.30 -6.27 -15.11
C ILE A 7 8.27 -5.21 -15.64
N ASN A 8 9.59 -5.48 -15.70
CA ASN A 8 10.58 -4.46 -16.07
C ASN A 8 10.28 -3.76 -17.41
N ARG A 9 9.72 -4.50 -18.37
CA ARG A 9 9.29 -3.96 -19.66
C ARG A 9 8.24 -2.86 -19.51
N TYR A 10 7.35 -2.95 -18.52
CA TYR A 10 6.28 -1.98 -18.31
C TYR A 10 6.80 -0.68 -17.70
N TYR A 11 7.80 -0.75 -16.80
CA TYR A 11 8.47 0.45 -16.32
C TYR A 11 9.09 1.25 -17.46
N ILE A 12 9.73 0.58 -18.42
CA ILE A 12 10.31 1.24 -19.59
C ILE A 12 9.21 1.79 -20.50
N ARG A 13 8.17 1.02 -20.77
CA ARG A 13 7.05 1.41 -21.66
C ARG A 13 6.29 2.62 -21.12
N TYR A 14 6.05 2.67 -19.81
CA TYR A 14 5.30 3.74 -19.16
C TYR A 14 6.19 4.79 -18.50
N ALA A 15 7.51 4.73 -18.68
CA ALA A 15 8.46 5.68 -18.10
C ALA A 15 8.09 7.15 -18.28
N PRO A 16 7.67 7.63 -19.48
CA PRO A 16 7.34 9.05 -19.63
C PRO A 16 6.12 9.48 -18.80
N VAL A 17 5.10 8.60 -18.66
CA VAL A 17 3.90 8.90 -17.86
C VAL A 17 4.22 8.82 -16.36
N LEU A 18 5.02 7.83 -15.95
CA LEU A 18 5.46 7.72 -14.56
C LEU A 18 6.36 8.90 -14.16
N LEU A 19 7.27 9.33 -15.01
CA LEU A 19 8.10 10.52 -14.76
C LEU A 19 7.26 11.78 -14.64
N LEU A 20 6.25 11.97 -15.50
CA LEU A 20 5.31 13.08 -15.37
C LEU A 20 4.58 13.03 -14.01
N GLY A 21 4.14 11.84 -13.59
CA GLY A 21 3.52 11.61 -12.29
C GLY A 21 4.45 11.96 -11.12
N ILE A 22 5.73 11.53 -11.19
CA ILE A 22 6.75 11.84 -10.17
C ILE A 22 7.00 13.36 -10.10
N VAL A 23 7.15 14.03 -11.24
CA VAL A 23 7.36 15.49 -11.27
C VAL A 23 6.14 16.22 -10.68
N ALA A 24 4.92 15.79 -11.02
CA ALA A 24 3.71 16.34 -10.44
C ALA A 24 3.61 16.11 -8.93
N LEU A 25 4.03 14.92 -8.44
CA LEU A 25 4.09 14.58 -7.02
C LEU A 25 5.06 15.52 -6.29
N ILE A 26 6.32 15.60 -6.75
CA ILE A 26 7.33 16.48 -6.16
C ILE A 26 6.86 17.93 -6.13
N PHE A 27 6.22 18.39 -7.21
CA PHE A 27 5.67 19.75 -7.25
C PHE A 27 4.59 19.96 -6.19
N VAL A 28 3.67 19.00 -6.01
CA VAL A 28 2.66 19.04 -4.95
C VAL A 28 3.30 19.06 -3.56
N ASP A 29 4.32 18.24 -3.31
CA ASP A 29 5.03 18.17 -2.03
C ASP A 29 5.71 19.50 -1.69
N VAL A 30 6.38 20.11 -2.66
CA VAL A 30 7.00 21.44 -2.49
C VAL A 30 5.95 22.51 -2.18
N VAL A 31 4.83 22.49 -2.89
CA VAL A 31 3.73 23.45 -2.68
C VAL A 31 3.06 23.21 -1.32
N GLN A 32 2.86 21.95 -0.93
CA GLN A 32 2.29 21.59 0.38
C GLN A 32 3.14 22.12 1.55
N LEU A 33 4.47 22.04 1.43
CA LEU A 33 5.39 22.54 2.47
C LEU A 33 5.45 24.08 2.56
N LYS A 34 4.77 24.81 1.68
CA LYS A 34 4.57 26.26 1.83
C LYS A 34 3.43 26.62 2.78
N VAL A 35 2.51 25.70 3.07
CA VAL A 35 1.39 25.97 3.99
C VAL A 35 1.86 26.31 5.41
N PRO A 36 2.81 25.57 6.03
CA PRO A 36 3.37 25.96 7.33
C PRO A 36 4.03 27.34 7.35
N GLU A 37 4.65 27.76 6.23
CA GLU A 37 5.24 29.11 6.11
C GLU A 37 4.15 30.21 6.20
N LEU A 38 2.98 29.97 5.58
CA LEU A 38 1.85 30.91 5.68
C LEU A 38 1.27 30.95 7.10
N TYR A 39 1.22 29.81 7.80
CA TYR A 39 0.83 29.80 9.22
C TYR A 39 1.79 30.61 10.09
N ARG A 40 3.10 30.58 9.81
CA ARG A 40 4.07 31.42 10.48
C ARG A 40 3.73 32.93 10.32
N LEU A 41 3.48 33.35 9.07
CA LEU A 41 3.14 34.77 8.79
C LEU A 41 1.86 35.18 9.51
N LEU A 42 0.84 34.33 9.51
CA LEU A 42 -0.42 34.57 10.21
C LEU A 42 -0.22 34.74 11.72
N ILE A 43 0.47 33.80 12.36
CA ILE A 43 0.68 33.81 13.82
C ILE A 43 1.52 34.98 14.26
N ASN A 44 2.58 35.32 13.51
CA ASN A 44 3.43 36.45 13.80
C ASN A 44 2.66 37.77 13.63
N GLY A 45 1.86 37.91 12.56
CA GLY A 45 1.01 39.06 12.33
C GLY A 45 0.00 39.28 13.47
N MET A 46 -0.66 38.22 13.90
CA MET A 46 -1.61 38.29 15.03
C MET A 46 -0.95 38.66 16.37
N ASN A 47 0.31 38.23 16.58
CA ASN A 47 1.01 38.44 17.84
C ASN A 47 1.66 39.80 17.94
N THR A 48 2.26 40.31 16.85
CA THR A 48 3.06 41.54 16.85
C THR A 48 2.41 42.73 16.13
N GLY A 49 1.32 42.50 15.39
CA GLY A 49 0.69 43.49 14.50
C GLY A 49 1.55 43.86 13.28
N MET A 50 2.70 43.21 13.13
CA MET A 50 3.64 43.42 12.01
C MET A 50 4.16 42.07 11.50
N VAL A 51 4.39 41.98 10.20
CA VAL A 51 4.92 40.76 9.56
C VAL A 51 6.17 41.12 8.76
N VAL A 52 7.20 40.28 8.87
CA VAL A 52 8.38 40.37 8.02
C VAL A 52 8.23 39.38 6.88
N LYS A 53 8.01 39.91 5.66
CA LYS A 53 7.97 39.11 4.42
C LYS A 53 9.08 39.61 3.51
N ASP A 54 9.92 38.69 3.02
CA ASP A 54 11.05 38.99 2.11
C ASP A 54 11.97 40.12 2.59
N GLY A 55 12.16 40.27 3.92
CA GLY A 55 12.98 41.29 4.53
C GLY A 55 12.31 42.66 4.67
N VAL A 56 11.05 42.80 4.28
CA VAL A 56 10.26 44.03 4.44
C VAL A 56 9.25 43.84 5.58
N THR A 57 9.28 44.80 6.55
CA THR A 57 8.29 44.82 7.64
C THR A 57 7.03 45.52 7.16
N GLN A 58 5.90 44.83 7.17
CA GLN A 58 4.59 45.33 6.77
C GLN A 58 3.61 45.26 7.93
N PRO A 59 2.63 46.19 8.04
CA PRO A 59 1.57 46.06 9.04
C PRO A 59 0.67 44.88 8.72
N PHE A 60 0.16 44.22 9.76
CA PHE A 60 -0.80 43.13 9.62
C PHE A 60 -2.21 43.69 9.51
N ASP A 61 -2.59 44.08 8.28
CA ASP A 61 -3.90 44.63 7.96
C ASP A 61 -4.80 43.59 7.24
N LEU A 62 -6.06 43.95 7.03
CA LEU A 62 -7.02 43.07 6.31
C LEU A 62 -6.54 42.83 4.87
N ASP A 63 -5.95 43.80 4.22
CA ASP A 63 -5.43 43.66 2.85
C ASP A 63 -4.26 42.68 2.83
N PHE A 64 -3.33 42.73 3.79
CA PHE A 64 -2.26 41.73 3.94
C PHE A 64 -2.82 40.35 4.19
N LEU A 65 -3.86 40.19 5.02
CA LEU A 65 -4.50 38.93 5.29
C LEU A 65 -5.11 38.33 4.01
N LEU A 66 -5.78 39.13 3.20
CA LEU A 66 -6.43 38.70 1.97
C LEU A 66 -5.42 38.40 0.88
N ASP A 67 -4.47 39.29 0.61
CA ASP A 67 -3.56 39.20 -0.54
C ASP A 67 -2.34 38.30 -0.27
N ASP A 68 -1.82 38.27 0.95
CA ASP A 68 -0.58 37.57 1.29
C ASP A 68 -0.78 36.25 2.02
N ILE A 69 -1.98 35.99 2.53
CA ILE A 69 -2.31 34.71 3.22
C ILE A 69 -3.46 33.98 2.56
N CYS A 70 -4.63 34.62 2.43
CA CYS A 70 -5.83 33.92 1.93
C CYS A 70 -5.70 33.57 0.45
N LEU A 71 -5.31 34.52 -0.39
CA LEU A 71 -5.15 34.30 -1.83
C LEU A 71 -4.04 33.26 -2.14
N PRO A 72 -2.83 33.35 -1.58
CA PRO A 72 -1.82 32.30 -1.76
C PRO A 72 -2.25 30.94 -1.24
N THR A 73 -2.95 30.88 -0.10
CA THR A 73 -3.51 29.63 0.42
C THR A 73 -4.51 29.01 -0.57
N LEU A 74 -5.41 29.81 -1.12
CA LEU A 74 -6.36 29.36 -2.13
C LEU A 74 -5.66 28.83 -3.39
N VAL A 75 -4.66 29.56 -3.88
CA VAL A 75 -3.84 29.16 -5.03
C VAL A 75 -3.11 27.83 -4.74
N ILE A 76 -2.51 27.70 -3.54
CA ILE A 76 -1.85 26.48 -3.10
C ILE A 76 -2.84 25.30 -3.10
N VAL A 77 -4.03 25.46 -2.49
CA VAL A 77 -5.05 24.42 -2.42
C VAL A 77 -5.52 24.02 -3.83
N CYS A 78 -5.82 24.98 -4.68
CA CYS A 78 -6.19 24.69 -6.08
C CYS A 78 -5.08 23.93 -6.81
N THR A 79 -3.84 24.37 -6.68
CA THR A 79 -2.66 23.74 -7.30
C THR A 79 -2.47 22.32 -6.79
N MET A 80 -2.62 22.10 -5.47
CA MET A 80 -2.55 20.75 -4.89
C MET A 80 -3.65 19.85 -5.39
N VAL A 81 -4.89 20.33 -5.56
CA VAL A 81 -6.01 19.53 -6.11
C VAL A 81 -5.69 19.08 -7.53
N PHE A 82 -5.28 20.00 -8.40
CA PHE A 82 -4.93 19.66 -9.79
C PHE A 82 -3.70 18.74 -9.86
N GLY A 83 -2.66 19.03 -9.09
CA GLY A 83 -1.45 18.20 -9.06
C GLY A 83 -1.73 16.79 -8.52
N ARG A 84 -2.56 16.67 -7.46
CA ARG A 84 -2.98 15.37 -6.92
C ARG A 84 -3.82 14.57 -7.90
N PHE A 85 -4.68 15.22 -8.68
CA PHE A 85 -5.42 14.55 -9.75
C PHE A 85 -4.46 14.05 -10.83
N LEU A 86 -3.50 14.88 -11.24
CA LEU A 86 -2.55 14.56 -12.31
C LEU A 86 -1.67 13.35 -11.95
N TRP A 87 -1.01 13.34 -10.80
CA TRP A 87 -0.15 12.21 -10.42
C TRP A 87 -0.95 10.94 -10.16
N ARG A 88 -2.17 11.04 -9.59
CA ARG A 88 -3.07 9.88 -9.43
C ARG A 88 -3.43 9.27 -10.77
N TYR A 89 -3.79 10.09 -11.73
CA TYR A 89 -4.09 9.61 -13.09
C TYR A 89 -2.87 8.93 -13.72
N CYS A 90 -1.67 9.47 -13.53
CA CYS A 90 -0.44 8.88 -14.04
C CYS A 90 -0.12 7.52 -13.39
N PHE A 91 -0.12 7.42 -12.06
CA PHE A 91 0.24 6.18 -11.37
C PHE A 91 -0.85 5.12 -11.47
N PHE A 92 -2.07 5.42 -11.09
CA PHE A 92 -3.16 4.44 -11.14
C PHE A 92 -3.58 4.10 -12.56
N GLY A 93 -3.59 5.07 -13.47
CA GLY A 93 -3.86 4.80 -14.87
C GLY A 93 -2.84 3.88 -15.53
N THR A 94 -1.56 3.98 -15.17
CA THR A 94 -0.53 3.04 -15.65
C THR A 94 -0.63 1.68 -14.98
N ALA A 95 -0.97 1.63 -13.70
CA ALA A 95 -1.15 0.39 -12.96
C ALA A 95 -2.31 -0.45 -13.52
N ILE A 96 -3.45 0.18 -13.82
CA ILE A 96 -4.61 -0.47 -14.47
C ILE A 96 -4.26 -0.99 -15.87
N ARG A 97 -3.49 -0.22 -16.65
CA ARG A 97 -3.04 -0.67 -17.97
C ARG A 97 -2.08 -1.86 -17.89
N LEU A 98 -1.18 -1.85 -16.90
CA LEU A 98 -0.31 -2.99 -16.62
C LEU A 98 -1.12 -4.23 -16.26
N GLU A 99 -2.10 -4.10 -15.38
CA GLU A 99 -3.02 -5.16 -14.99
C GLU A 99 -3.73 -5.75 -16.21
N THR A 100 -4.30 -4.91 -17.06
CA THR A 100 -4.99 -5.33 -18.29
C THR A 100 -4.04 -6.08 -19.23
N ASP A 101 -2.86 -5.51 -19.51
CA ASP A 101 -1.85 -6.15 -20.38
C ASP A 101 -1.36 -7.50 -19.80
N LEU A 102 -1.21 -7.61 -18.48
CA LEU A 102 -0.82 -8.88 -17.83
C LEU A 102 -1.96 -9.89 -17.91
N ARG A 103 -3.20 -9.48 -17.66
CA ARG A 103 -4.40 -10.34 -17.77
C ARG A 103 -4.54 -10.93 -19.15
N ASP A 104 -4.37 -10.12 -20.19
CA ASP A 104 -4.42 -10.58 -21.58
C ASP A 104 -3.31 -11.60 -21.86
N ARG A 105 -2.09 -11.35 -21.42
CA ARG A 105 -0.97 -12.28 -21.57
C ARG A 105 -1.17 -13.59 -20.81
N MET A 106 -1.71 -13.52 -19.57
CA MET A 106 -2.04 -14.71 -18.78
C MET A 106 -3.10 -15.55 -19.47
N PHE A 107 -4.16 -14.90 -20.00
CA PHE A 107 -5.22 -15.59 -20.71
C PHE A 107 -4.72 -16.25 -22.00
N ASP A 108 -3.88 -15.54 -22.74
CA ASP A 108 -3.26 -16.07 -23.97
C ASP A 108 -2.37 -17.28 -23.67
N ARG A 109 -1.61 -17.23 -22.55
CA ARG A 109 -0.82 -18.37 -22.09
C ARG A 109 -1.73 -19.54 -21.69
N CYS A 110 -2.76 -19.31 -20.88
CA CYS A 110 -3.72 -20.35 -20.49
C CYS A 110 -4.32 -21.05 -21.72
N ARG A 111 -4.76 -20.30 -22.72
CA ARG A 111 -5.33 -20.87 -23.94
C ARG A 111 -4.37 -21.82 -24.68
N GLY A 112 -3.05 -21.59 -24.56
CA GLY A 112 -2.02 -22.41 -25.20
C GLY A 112 -1.53 -23.60 -24.39
N LEU A 113 -1.93 -23.73 -23.11
CA LEU A 113 -1.51 -24.83 -22.24
C LEU A 113 -2.27 -26.13 -22.52
N SER A 114 -1.62 -27.27 -22.26
CA SER A 114 -2.19 -28.59 -22.44
C SER A 114 -3.22 -28.95 -21.37
N GLN A 115 -4.10 -29.91 -21.66
CA GLN A 115 -5.11 -30.42 -20.72
C GLN A 115 -4.49 -30.92 -19.39
N GLU A 116 -3.28 -31.46 -19.44
CA GLU A 116 -2.54 -31.98 -18.28
C GLU A 116 -2.30 -30.85 -17.25
N TYR A 117 -1.93 -29.62 -17.69
CA TYR A 117 -1.75 -28.50 -16.82
C TYR A 117 -3.00 -28.20 -15.98
N TYR A 118 -4.20 -28.35 -16.56
CA TYR A 118 -5.46 -28.12 -15.87
C TYR A 118 -5.89 -29.27 -14.94
N GLN A 119 -5.32 -30.46 -15.11
CA GLN A 119 -5.48 -31.55 -14.17
C GLN A 119 -4.63 -31.35 -12.91
N GLU A 120 -3.40 -30.82 -13.08
CA GLU A 120 -2.49 -30.50 -11.97
C GLU A 120 -2.92 -29.21 -11.25
N ASN A 121 -3.38 -28.20 -11.99
CA ASN A 121 -3.73 -26.88 -11.47
C ASN A 121 -5.24 -26.67 -11.44
N LYS A 122 -5.83 -26.62 -10.25
CA LYS A 122 -7.28 -26.40 -10.09
C LYS A 122 -7.69 -25.03 -10.68
N VAL A 123 -8.82 -25.01 -11.39
CA VAL A 123 -9.38 -23.79 -11.98
C VAL A 123 -9.55 -22.66 -10.95
N GLY A 124 -9.93 -22.98 -9.70
CA GLY A 124 -10.05 -21.99 -8.63
C GLY A 124 -8.72 -21.30 -8.28
N THR A 125 -7.59 -22.05 -8.31
CA THR A 125 -6.25 -21.47 -8.10
C THR A 125 -5.87 -20.53 -9.26
N LEU A 126 -6.16 -20.93 -10.50
CA LEU A 126 -5.93 -20.08 -11.67
C LEU A 126 -6.77 -18.80 -11.61
N MET A 127 -8.04 -18.91 -11.23
CA MET A 127 -8.90 -17.71 -11.07
C MET A 127 -8.35 -16.76 -9.99
N SER A 128 -7.76 -17.28 -8.91
CA SER A 128 -7.10 -16.45 -7.90
C SER A 128 -5.91 -15.64 -8.47
N LEU A 129 -5.16 -16.20 -9.44
CA LEU A 129 -4.10 -15.47 -10.13
C LEU A 129 -4.64 -14.29 -10.95
N PHE A 130 -5.81 -14.49 -11.62
CA PHE A 130 -6.44 -13.46 -12.44
C PHE A 130 -7.14 -12.36 -11.63
N THR A 131 -7.41 -12.59 -10.36
CA THR A 131 -8.08 -11.66 -9.45
C THR A 131 -7.09 -11.15 -8.40
N ASN A 132 -6.93 -11.84 -7.28
CA ASN A 132 -6.20 -11.36 -6.10
C ASN A 132 -4.71 -11.13 -6.35
N ASP A 133 -4.04 -12.04 -7.08
CA ASP A 133 -2.61 -11.90 -7.33
C ASP A 133 -2.32 -10.77 -8.30
N LEU A 134 -3.13 -10.64 -9.33
CA LEU A 134 -2.98 -9.59 -10.33
C LEU A 134 -3.28 -8.20 -9.74
N GLU A 135 -4.33 -8.07 -8.91
CA GLU A 135 -4.64 -6.86 -8.15
C GLU A 135 -3.49 -6.47 -7.20
N THR A 136 -2.92 -7.45 -6.48
CA THR A 136 -1.76 -7.20 -5.61
C THR A 136 -0.54 -6.68 -6.39
N VAL A 137 -0.30 -7.18 -7.60
CA VAL A 137 0.78 -6.68 -8.48
C VAL A 137 0.47 -5.28 -8.99
N GLN A 138 -0.78 -5.00 -9.37
CA GLN A 138 -1.25 -3.68 -9.77
C GLN A 138 -1.03 -2.65 -8.67
N ASP A 139 -1.50 -2.93 -7.44
CA ASP A 139 -1.37 -2.05 -6.28
C ASP A 139 0.11 -1.77 -5.99
N CYS A 140 0.94 -2.81 -6.01
CA CYS A 140 2.37 -2.64 -5.77
C CYS A 140 3.06 -1.81 -6.87
N PHE A 141 2.59 -1.88 -8.11
CA PHE A 141 3.11 -1.06 -9.21
C PHE A 141 2.65 0.41 -9.11
N GLY A 142 1.39 0.66 -8.72
CA GLY A 142 0.83 2.01 -8.56
C GLY A 142 1.21 2.65 -7.23
N ASP A 143 0.68 2.12 -6.14
CA ASP A 143 0.88 2.67 -4.79
C ASP A 143 2.30 2.47 -4.28
N GLY A 144 2.98 1.37 -4.65
CA GLY A 144 4.36 1.13 -4.25
C GLY A 144 5.34 2.16 -4.82
N VAL A 145 5.13 2.61 -6.06
CA VAL A 145 5.92 3.70 -6.66
C VAL A 145 5.60 5.02 -5.97
N LEU A 146 4.32 5.32 -5.76
CA LEU A 146 3.87 6.51 -5.07
C LEU A 146 4.48 6.60 -3.67
N MET A 147 4.31 5.58 -2.83
CA MET A 147 4.79 5.57 -1.44
C MET A 147 6.31 5.76 -1.35
N LEU A 148 7.07 5.18 -2.28
CA LEU A 148 8.52 5.35 -2.30
C LEU A 148 8.92 6.79 -2.55
N PHE A 149 8.35 7.41 -3.60
CA PHE A 149 8.72 8.77 -3.98
C PHE A 149 8.19 9.79 -2.98
N ASP A 150 6.96 9.62 -2.48
CA ASP A 150 6.37 10.48 -1.45
C ASP A 150 7.18 10.41 -0.13
N ALA A 151 7.55 9.21 0.32
CA ALA A 151 8.39 9.06 1.52
C ALA A 151 9.76 9.73 1.37
N VAL A 152 10.40 9.63 0.21
CA VAL A 152 11.73 10.20 -0.03
C VAL A 152 11.65 11.72 -0.22
N PHE A 153 10.72 12.21 -1.05
CA PHE A 153 10.67 13.63 -1.38
C PHE A 153 9.95 14.45 -0.30
N LEU A 154 8.72 14.12 0.06
CA LEU A 154 8.01 14.85 1.11
C LEU A 154 8.74 14.73 2.46
N GLY A 155 9.08 13.51 2.86
CA GLY A 155 9.81 13.26 4.12
C GLY A 155 11.17 13.93 4.13
N GLY A 156 11.95 13.77 3.06
CA GLY A 156 13.28 14.39 2.92
C GLY A 156 13.25 15.92 2.92
N LEU A 157 12.32 16.52 2.15
CA LEU A 157 12.15 17.98 2.10
C LEU A 157 11.67 18.55 3.44
N ALA A 158 10.72 17.89 4.10
CA ALA A 158 10.23 18.34 5.41
C ALA A 158 11.34 18.27 6.47
N LEU A 159 12.10 17.17 6.53
CA LEU A 159 13.25 17.06 7.44
C LEU A 159 14.35 18.09 7.11
N TRP A 160 14.61 18.35 5.84
CA TRP A 160 15.54 19.41 5.42
C TRP A 160 15.10 20.79 5.90
N LYS A 161 13.81 21.13 5.73
CA LYS A 161 13.23 22.39 6.21
C LYS A 161 13.36 22.52 7.73
N MET A 162 13.00 21.45 8.49
CA MET A 162 13.17 21.41 9.95
C MET A 162 14.63 21.62 10.36
N TYR A 163 15.57 20.94 9.69
CA TYR A 163 17.01 21.07 9.98
C TYR A 163 17.52 22.49 9.72
N CYS A 164 17.11 23.13 8.63
CA CYS A 164 17.47 24.51 8.31
C CYS A 164 16.93 25.52 9.33
N MET A 165 15.78 25.25 9.95
CA MET A 165 15.22 26.10 11.00
C MET A 165 15.98 25.96 12.31
N ASN A 166 16.15 24.73 12.80
CA ASN A 166 16.92 24.43 14.00
C ASN A 166 17.36 22.96 14.03
N GLY A 167 18.66 22.73 13.78
CA GLY A 167 19.22 21.39 13.72
C GLY A 167 19.13 20.60 15.04
N PHE A 168 19.28 21.29 16.20
CA PHE A 168 19.18 20.61 17.49
C PHE A 168 17.75 20.19 17.82
N LEU A 169 16.76 21.05 17.57
CA LEU A 169 15.35 20.72 17.77
C LEU A 169 14.94 19.57 16.84
N THR A 170 15.42 19.57 15.59
CA THR A 170 15.19 18.46 14.64
C THR A 170 15.79 17.16 15.15
N LEU A 171 17.04 17.18 15.65
CA LEU A 171 17.66 15.99 16.22
C LEU A 171 16.88 15.45 17.43
N LEU A 172 16.40 16.36 18.28
CA LEU A 172 15.58 15.99 19.45
C LEU A 172 14.23 15.38 19.05
N ALA A 173 13.60 15.88 17.98
CA ALA A 173 12.37 15.34 17.42
C ALA A 173 12.59 13.97 16.75
N LEU A 174 13.78 13.71 16.18
CA LEU A 174 14.11 12.43 15.55
C LEU A 174 14.18 11.26 16.55
N ILE A 175 14.42 11.50 17.83
CA ILE A 175 14.49 10.45 18.87
C ILE A 175 13.16 9.69 19.00
N PRO A 176 12.03 10.32 19.30
CA PRO A 176 10.74 9.61 19.35
C PRO A 176 10.31 9.10 17.97
N MET A 177 10.68 9.77 16.87
CA MET A 177 10.39 9.29 15.51
C MET A 177 11.12 7.98 15.20
N SER A 178 12.37 7.85 15.59
CA SER A 178 13.11 6.58 15.44
C SER A 178 12.53 5.46 16.33
N LEU A 179 12.08 5.79 17.54
CA LEU A 179 11.35 4.87 18.41
C LEU A 179 10.04 4.40 17.78
N LEU A 180 9.34 5.27 17.05
CA LEU A 180 8.12 4.91 16.33
C LEU A 180 8.40 3.89 15.21
N LEU A 181 9.45 4.08 14.41
CA LEU A 181 9.86 3.12 13.37
C LEU A 181 10.24 1.77 13.98
N ILE A 182 11.04 1.76 15.03
CA ILE A 182 11.50 0.54 15.70
C ILE A 182 10.33 -0.20 16.36
N SER A 183 9.47 0.50 17.08
CA SER A 183 8.29 -0.10 17.73
C SER A 183 7.30 -0.62 16.70
N GLY A 184 7.09 0.07 15.59
CA GLY A 184 6.26 -0.38 14.48
C GLY A 184 6.75 -1.72 13.94
N ALA A 185 8.02 -1.82 13.56
CA ALA A 185 8.61 -3.05 13.01
C ALA A 185 8.57 -4.25 14.00
N ILE A 186 8.76 -3.99 15.30
CA ILE A 186 8.68 -5.05 16.31
C ILE A 186 7.24 -5.52 16.51
N LEU A 187 6.30 -4.60 16.65
CA LEU A 187 4.89 -4.92 16.91
C LEU A 187 4.20 -5.56 15.71
N GLU A 188 4.59 -5.19 14.49
CA GLU A 188 4.09 -5.79 13.25
C GLU A 188 4.32 -7.31 13.22
N LYS A 189 5.50 -7.78 13.62
CA LYS A 189 5.81 -9.21 13.70
C LYS A 189 4.87 -9.97 14.67
N TYR A 190 4.54 -9.36 15.80
CA TYR A 190 3.59 -9.95 16.76
C TYR A 190 2.15 -9.87 16.24
N MET A 191 1.79 -8.79 15.56
CA MET A 191 0.50 -8.64 14.93
C MET A 191 0.26 -9.69 13.85
N MET A 192 1.24 -9.97 12.99
CA MET A 192 1.13 -10.98 11.95
C MET A 192 0.80 -12.36 12.54
N LYS A 193 1.49 -12.78 13.60
CA LYS A 193 1.21 -14.04 14.28
C LYS A 193 -0.20 -14.10 14.87
N LYS A 194 -0.71 -12.99 15.44
CA LYS A 194 -2.08 -12.91 15.95
C LYS A 194 -3.13 -12.88 14.82
N TRP A 195 -2.78 -12.26 13.71
CA TRP A 195 -3.59 -12.28 12.50
C TRP A 195 -3.75 -13.70 11.94
N GLU A 196 -2.67 -14.46 11.83
CA GLU A 196 -2.69 -15.86 11.41
C GLU A 196 -3.61 -16.70 12.31
N THR A 197 -3.43 -16.61 13.63
CA THR A 197 -4.30 -17.32 14.60
C THR A 197 -5.77 -16.93 14.45
N ARG A 198 -6.05 -15.64 14.22
CA ARG A 198 -7.41 -15.16 13.97
C ARG A 198 -7.97 -15.73 12.66
N GLN A 199 -7.15 -15.76 11.60
CA GLN A 199 -7.55 -16.28 10.30
C GLN A 199 -7.83 -17.79 10.35
N GLU A 200 -6.98 -18.56 11.03
CA GLU A 200 -7.20 -19.99 11.27
C GLU A 200 -8.51 -20.25 12.03
N ALA A 201 -8.77 -19.51 13.10
CA ALA A 201 -10.00 -19.64 13.86
C ALA A 201 -11.26 -19.25 13.05
N PHE A 202 -11.13 -18.25 12.17
CA PHE A 202 -12.21 -17.86 11.26
C PHE A 202 -12.46 -18.93 10.18
N SER A 203 -11.39 -19.49 9.61
CA SER A 203 -11.52 -20.59 8.63
C SER A 203 -12.19 -21.81 9.25
N ALA A 204 -11.77 -22.22 10.46
CA ALA A 204 -12.41 -23.34 11.16
C ALA A 204 -13.90 -23.09 11.43
N LEU A 205 -14.30 -21.85 11.76
CA LEU A 205 -15.70 -21.48 11.94
C LEU A 205 -16.48 -21.55 10.61
N SER A 206 -15.86 -21.09 9.52
CA SER A 206 -16.44 -21.11 8.18
C SER A 206 -16.64 -22.54 7.68
N ASP A 207 -15.61 -23.39 7.83
CA ASP A 207 -15.63 -24.80 7.42
C ASP A 207 -16.73 -25.57 8.19
N PHE A 208 -16.79 -25.39 9.51
CA PHE A 208 -17.85 -25.98 10.33
C PHE A 208 -19.24 -25.53 9.89
N SER A 209 -19.41 -24.23 9.62
CA SER A 209 -20.68 -23.68 9.16
C SER A 209 -21.08 -24.26 7.80
N GLN A 210 -20.12 -24.36 6.87
CA GLN A 210 -20.35 -24.95 5.55
C GLN A 210 -20.74 -26.44 5.66
N GLU A 211 -20.06 -27.20 6.52
CA GLU A 211 -20.37 -28.60 6.77
C GLU A 211 -21.78 -28.77 7.36
N SER A 212 -22.11 -27.97 8.37
CA SER A 212 -23.43 -28.00 9.01
C SER A 212 -24.55 -27.65 8.04
N PHE A 213 -24.38 -26.63 7.20
CA PHE A 213 -25.39 -26.25 6.20
C PHE A 213 -25.49 -27.28 5.07
N SER A 214 -24.38 -27.84 4.61
CA SER A 214 -24.38 -28.90 3.60
C SER A 214 -25.05 -30.19 4.13
N GLY A 215 -24.84 -30.51 5.41
CA GLY A 215 -25.41 -31.67 6.12
C GLY A 215 -26.75 -31.39 6.81
N ILE A 216 -27.42 -30.26 6.57
CA ILE A 216 -28.61 -29.84 7.32
C ILE A 216 -29.75 -30.86 7.30
N ALA A 217 -29.91 -31.56 6.19
CA ALA A 217 -30.94 -32.61 6.05
C ALA A 217 -30.70 -33.77 7.03
N VAL A 218 -29.45 -34.16 7.23
CA VAL A 218 -29.05 -35.20 8.19
C VAL A 218 -29.24 -34.71 9.62
N ILE A 219 -28.79 -33.49 9.96
CA ILE A 219 -28.97 -32.91 11.27
C ILE A 219 -30.46 -32.88 11.67
N LYS A 220 -31.32 -32.47 10.74
CA LYS A 220 -32.78 -32.44 10.95
C LYS A 220 -33.41 -33.85 11.05
N ALA A 221 -32.97 -34.79 10.23
CA ALA A 221 -33.48 -36.16 10.25
C ALA A 221 -33.21 -36.86 11.60
N PHE A 222 -32.07 -36.55 12.23
CA PHE A 222 -31.66 -37.10 13.52
C PHE A 222 -31.98 -36.20 14.72
N VAL A 223 -32.64 -35.05 14.52
CA VAL A 223 -33.03 -34.06 15.58
C VAL A 223 -31.81 -33.66 16.40
N ASN A 224 -30.67 -33.38 15.73
CA ASN A 224 -29.38 -33.12 16.36
C ASN A 224 -29.05 -31.58 16.43
N GLU A 225 -30.03 -30.69 16.18
CA GLU A 225 -29.80 -29.23 16.10
C GLU A 225 -29.22 -28.64 17.40
N ALA A 226 -29.63 -29.17 18.54
CA ALA A 226 -29.13 -28.69 19.84
C ALA A 226 -27.63 -29.02 20.05
N ARG A 227 -27.21 -30.21 19.62
CA ARG A 227 -25.80 -30.65 19.69
C ARG A 227 -24.94 -29.85 18.73
N GLU A 228 -25.43 -29.63 17.51
CA GLU A 228 -24.76 -28.83 16.47
C GLU A 228 -24.58 -27.39 16.94
N LEU A 229 -25.62 -26.79 17.55
CA LEU A 229 -25.52 -25.44 18.11
C LEU A 229 -24.48 -25.36 19.23
N LEU A 230 -24.35 -26.35 20.06
CA LEU A 230 -23.33 -26.37 21.12
C LEU A 230 -21.91 -26.48 20.52
N ALA A 231 -21.72 -27.28 19.49
CA ALA A 231 -20.45 -27.38 18.77
C ALA A 231 -20.10 -26.05 18.08
N PHE A 232 -21.03 -25.45 17.38
CA PHE A 232 -20.88 -24.13 16.77
C PHE A 232 -20.49 -23.07 17.81
N ARG A 233 -21.20 -23.02 18.95
CA ARG A 233 -20.87 -22.06 20.01
C ARG A 233 -19.46 -22.19 20.56
N LYS A 234 -18.90 -23.41 20.60
CA LYS A 234 -17.53 -23.64 21.05
C LYS A 234 -16.55 -23.02 20.06
N ILE A 235 -16.67 -23.32 18.78
CA ILE A 235 -15.80 -22.80 17.71
C ILE A 235 -15.94 -21.28 17.58
N ASN A 236 -17.16 -20.76 17.67
CA ASN A 236 -17.41 -19.31 17.63
C ASN A 236 -16.74 -18.57 18.80
N ARG A 237 -16.71 -19.18 20.02
CA ARG A 237 -15.96 -18.60 21.15
C ARG A 237 -14.44 -18.64 20.95
N GLU A 238 -13.94 -19.64 20.29
CA GLU A 238 -12.51 -19.71 19.92
C GLU A 238 -12.16 -18.60 18.92
N SER A 239 -12.99 -18.40 17.88
CA SER A 239 -12.89 -17.29 16.94
C SER A 239 -13.00 -15.92 17.62
N GLU A 240 -13.96 -15.74 18.53
CA GLU A 240 -14.11 -14.51 19.33
C GLU A 240 -12.82 -14.22 20.13
N ARG A 241 -12.26 -15.22 20.84
CA ARG A 241 -11.04 -15.05 21.64
C ARG A 241 -9.85 -14.66 20.77
N ALA A 242 -9.69 -15.30 19.61
CA ALA A 242 -8.63 -14.98 18.67
C ALA A 242 -8.79 -13.54 18.13
N ASN A 243 -10.02 -13.16 17.77
CA ASN A 243 -10.33 -11.82 17.29
C ASN A 243 -10.10 -10.75 18.37
N VAL A 244 -10.55 -10.97 19.62
CA VAL A 244 -10.30 -10.07 20.74
C VAL A 244 -8.79 -9.95 21.04
N ALA A 245 -8.03 -11.05 20.97
CA ALA A 245 -6.59 -11.01 21.20
C ALA A 245 -5.86 -10.18 20.12
N TYR A 246 -6.25 -10.33 18.85
CA TYR A 246 -5.74 -9.50 17.76
C TYR A 246 -6.13 -8.02 17.95
N THR A 247 -7.40 -7.74 18.22
CA THR A 247 -7.91 -6.37 18.40
C THR A 247 -7.23 -5.65 19.57
N LYS A 248 -6.99 -6.34 20.70
CA LYS A 248 -6.25 -5.76 21.82
C LYS A 248 -4.83 -5.34 21.42
N LEU A 249 -4.13 -6.18 20.68
CA LEU A 249 -2.77 -5.86 20.21
C LEU A 249 -2.77 -4.74 19.19
N SER A 250 -3.70 -4.75 18.24
CA SER A 250 -3.88 -3.68 17.23
C SER A 250 -4.21 -2.33 17.90
N THR A 251 -5.10 -2.33 18.87
CA THR A 251 -5.44 -1.12 19.65
C THR A 251 -4.23 -0.63 20.45
N ALA A 252 -3.49 -1.52 21.11
CA ALA A 252 -2.28 -1.15 21.85
C ALA A 252 -1.23 -0.53 20.91
N LEU A 253 -1.06 -1.06 19.70
CA LEU A 253 -0.18 -0.51 18.69
C LEU A 253 -0.63 0.91 18.29
N ASN A 254 -1.91 1.08 17.93
CA ASN A 254 -2.44 2.39 17.54
C ASN A 254 -2.28 3.44 18.66
N VAL A 255 -2.55 3.06 19.91
CA VAL A 255 -2.33 3.93 21.08
C VAL A 255 -0.85 4.28 21.23
N THR A 256 0.05 3.31 21.07
CA THR A 256 1.51 3.54 21.15
C THR A 256 1.98 4.49 20.04
N VAL A 257 1.51 4.31 18.81
CA VAL A 257 1.82 5.20 17.68
C VAL A 257 1.35 6.63 17.99
N THR A 258 0.09 6.78 18.39
CA THR A 258 -0.47 8.10 18.77
C THR A 258 0.34 8.72 19.90
N PHE A 259 0.64 7.97 20.96
CA PHE A 259 1.43 8.47 22.09
C PHE A 259 2.83 8.92 21.66
N LEU A 260 3.50 8.20 20.78
CA LEU A 260 4.82 8.57 20.27
C LEU A 260 4.76 9.81 19.38
N VAL A 261 3.77 9.91 18.50
CA VAL A 261 3.57 11.11 17.65
C VAL A 261 3.30 12.34 18.51
N GLU A 262 2.38 12.25 19.48
CA GLU A 262 2.07 13.37 20.37
C GLU A 262 3.24 13.71 21.30
N SER A 263 4.06 12.74 21.67
CA SER A 263 5.27 13.00 22.48
C SER A 263 6.31 13.84 21.71
N VAL A 264 6.41 13.67 20.37
CA VAL A 264 7.23 14.57 19.53
C VAL A 264 6.71 16.00 19.60
N VAL A 265 5.39 16.16 19.48
CA VAL A 265 4.76 17.51 19.60
C VAL A 265 5.05 18.12 20.98
N CYS A 266 4.97 17.34 22.07
CA CYS A 266 5.37 17.81 23.41
C CYS A 266 6.83 18.23 23.47
N VAL A 267 7.75 17.50 22.86
CA VAL A 267 9.17 17.84 22.78
C VAL A 267 9.37 19.14 22.00
N ILE A 268 8.70 19.28 20.85
CA ILE A 268 8.76 20.49 20.01
C ILE A 268 8.22 21.70 20.79
N LEU A 269 7.08 21.56 21.46
CA LEU A 269 6.49 22.62 22.28
C LEU A 269 7.38 22.98 23.47
N GLY A 270 7.95 21.98 24.16
CA GLY A 270 8.80 22.21 25.32
C GLY A 270 10.09 22.93 24.97
N TYR A 271 10.91 22.36 24.09
CA TYR A 271 12.18 22.98 23.71
C TYR A 271 12.00 24.17 22.75
N GLY A 272 11.09 24.07 21.79
CA GLY A 272 10.76 25.17 20.89
C GLY A 272 10.16 26.37 21.64
N GLY A 273 9.29 26.14 22.63
CA GLY A 273 8.78 27.18 23.53
C GLY A 273 9.89 27.82 24.35
N TYR A 274 10.88 27.06 24.81
CA TYR A 274 12.07 27.63 25.45
C TYR A 274 12.89 28.50 24.51
N LEU A 275 13.02 28.13 23.21
CA LEU A 275 13.67 28.98 22.20
C LEU A 275 12.90 30.29 21.94
N VAL A 276 11.57 30.24 21.95
CA VAL A 276 10.70 31.40 21.83
C VAL A 276 10.90 32.32 23.07
N TYR A 277 10.93 31.74 24.26
CA TYR A 277 11.20 32.51 25.50
C TYR A 277 12.57 33.20 25.45
N LYS A 278 13.59 32.55 24.88
CA LYS A 278 14.92 33.16 24.68
C LYS A 278 14.97 34.22 23.58
N GLY A 279 13.93 34.38 22.75
CA GLY A 279 13.89 35.28 21.61
C GLY A 279 14.70 34.81 20.40
N THR A 280 15.16 33.55 20.36
CA THR A 280 15.86 32.95 19.22
C THR A 280 14.91 32.35 18.20
N PHE A 281 13.67 32.11 18.58
CA PHE A 281 12.57 31.64 17.75
C PHE A 281 11.38 32.58 17.94
N ASP A 282 10.57 32.75 16.91
CA ASP A 282 9.27 33.40 17.07
C ASP A 282 8.12 32.35 17.17
N ALA A 283 6.95 32.81 17.65
CA ALA A 283 5.81 31.90 17.83
C ALA A 283 5.34 31.26 16.50
N GLY A 284 5.44 32.01 15.41
CA GLY A 284 5.11 31.52 14.08
C GLY A 284 6.09 30.46 13.59
N GLN A 285 7.39 30.60 13.87
CA GLN A 285 8.39 29.55 13.55
C GLN A 285 8.12 28.25 14.31
N LEU A 286 7.63 28.34 15.55
CA LEU A 286 7.26 27.14 16.29
C LEU A 286 6.09 26.40 15.62
N VAL A 287 5.07 27.12 15.18
CA VAL A 287 3.92 26.55 14.46
C VAL A 287 4.34 26.00 13.09
N GLU A 288 5.20 26.70 12.38
CA GLU A 288 5.80 26.25 11.12
C GLU A 288 6.55 24.93 11.31
N PHE A 289 7.37 24.82 12.36
CA PHE A 289 8.11 23.59 12.68
C PHE A 289 7.18 22.40 12.97
N ILE A 290 6.10 22.63 13.74
CA ILE A 290 5.06 21.61 13.98
C ILE A 290 4.41 21.18 12.67
N GLY A 291 4.14 22.12 11.76
CA GLY A 291 3.58 21.83 10.44
C GLY A 291 4.49 20.91 9.60
N TYR A 292 5.80 21.20 9.58
CA TYR A 292 6.76 20.31 8.89
C TYR A 292 6.85 18.94 9.56
N PHE A 293 6.88 18.88 10.88
CA PHE A 293 6.85 17.60 11.60
C PHE A 293 5.60 16.79 11.23
N THR A 294 4.43 17.40 11.24
CA THR A 294 3.17 16.72 10.88
C THR A 294 3.21 16.18 9.45
N ALA A 295 3.86 16.91 8.52
CA ALA A 295 4.05 16.43 7.16
C ALA A 295 4.97 15.21 7.05
N THR A 296 5.86 14.94 8.05
CA THR A 296 6.75 13.76 8.04
C THR A 296 6.07 12.49 8.57
N VAL A 297 4.94 12.59 9.25
CA VAL A 297 4.26 11.41 9.87
C VAL A 297 3.83 10.41 8.81
N TRP A 298 3.19 10.88 7.75
CA TRP A 298 2.76 10.02 6.65
C TRP A 298 3.93 9.30 5.94
N PRO A 299 4.99 9.98 5.48
CA PRO A 299 6.18 9.34 4.92
C PRO A 299 6.77 8.23 5.77
N ILE A 300 6.82 8.40 7.09
CA ILE A 300 7.32 7.38 8.01
C ILE A 300 6.42 6.14 8.00
N MET A 301 5.11 6.32 8.04
CA MET A 301 4.17 5.21 7.97
C MET A 301 4.18 4.51 6.60
N ALA A 302 4.34 5.29 5.52
CA ALA A 302 4.40 4.77 4.16
C ALA A 302 5.57 3.81 3.92
N ILE A 303 6.71 4.01 4.59
CA ILE A 303 7.86 3.09 4.49
C ILE A 303 7.49 1.68 4.97
N SER A 304 6.82 1.56 6.12
CA SER A 304 6.41 0.26 6.66
C SER A 304 5.39 -0.42 5.74
N GLN A 305 4.38 0.30 5.29
CA GLN A 305 3.36 -0.23 4.38
C GLN A 305 3.97 -0.65 3.02
N MET A 306 4.96 0.10 2.52
CA MET A 306 5.66 -0.24 1.29
C MET A 306 6.42 -1.56 1.39
N ILE A 307 7.08 -1.85 2.52
CA ILE A 307 7.82 -3.11 2.73
C ILE A 307 6.87 -4.30 2.65
N GLU A 308 5.73 -4.23 3.34
CA GLU A 308 4.70 -5.28 3.30
C GLU A 308 4.13 -5.46 1.89
N MET A 309 3.76 -4.35 1.25
CA MET A 309 3.19 -4.36 -0.11
C MET A 309 4.16 -4.97 -1.13
N VAL A 310 5.44 -4.58 -1.10
CA VAL A 310 6.48 -5.13 -1.99
C VAL A 310 6.68 -6.63 -1.75
N SER A 311 6.65 -7.08 -0.51
CA SER A 311 6.78 -8.50 -0.16
C SER A 311 5.63 -9.33 -0.73
N ARG A 312 4.39 -8.88 -0.53
CA ARG A 312 3.19 -9.54 -1.09
C ARG A 312 3.19 -9.49 -2.62
N GLY A 313 3.49 -8.32 -3.19
CA GLY A 313 3.55 -8.14 -4.64
C GLY A 313 4.60 -9.04 -5.31
N LYS A 314 5.75 -9.26 -4.66
CA LYS A 314 6.78 -10.16 -5.15
C LYS A 314 6.28 -11.61 -5.18
N ALA A 315 5.64 -12.10 -4.12
CA ALA A 315 5.10 -13.45 -4.07
C ALA A 315 3.99 -13.67 -5.13
N SER A 316 3.10 -12.69 -5.31
CA SER A 316 2.05 -12.74 -6.35
C SER A 316 2.66 -12.71 -7.77
N LEU A 317 3.70 -11.89 -7.98
CA LEU A 317 4.40 -11.83 -9.27
C LEU A 317 5.13 -13.14 -9.60
N GLU A 318 5.72 -13.82 -8.61
CA GLU A 318 6.35 -15.12 -8.79
C GLU A 318 5.30 -16.16 -9.26
N ARG A 319 4.14 -16.25 -8.62
CA ARG A 319 3.06 -17.15 -9.04
C ARG A 319 2.52 -16.84 -10.45
N ILE A 320 2.33 -15.55 -10.77
CA ILE A 320 1.96 -15.14 -12.13
C ILE A 320 3.08 -15.48 -13.12
N GLY A 321 4.34 -15.32 -12.71
CA GLY A 321 5.51 -15.68 -13.51
C GLY A 321 5.56 -17.17 -13.84
N GLU A 322 5.27 -18.05 -12.88
CA GLU A 322 5.17 -19.50 -13.09
C GLU A 322 4.11 -19.86 -14.17
N LEU A 323 2.95 -19.22 -14.14
CA LEU A 323 1.94 -19.37 -15.17
C LEU A 323 2.43 -18.88 -16.55
N LEU A 324 3.05 -17.69 -16.59
CA LEU A 324 3.51 -17.09 -17.85
C LEU A 324 4.71 -17.83 -18.47
N ASP A 325 5.52 -18.47 -17.65
CA ASP A 325 6.68 -19.27 -18.06
C ASP A 325 6.34 -20.77 -18.25
N ALA A 326 5.12 -21.22 -17.91
CA ALA A 326 4.67 -22.61 -18.11
C ALA A 326 4.71 -22.95 -19.60
N GLU A 327 5.41 -24.04 -19.97
CA GLU A 327 5.52 -24.47 -21.35
C GLU A 327 4.41 -25.46 -21.71
N PRO A 328 3.78 -25.34 -22.89
CA PRO A 328 2.84 -26.33 -23.36
C PRO A 328 3.58 -27.66 -23.66
N LYS A 329 3.19 -28.74 -22.96
CA LYS A 329 3.78 -30.08 -23.20
C LYS A 329 3.46 -30.64 -24.60
N VAL A 330 2.37 -30.16 -25.20
CA VAL A 330 1.96 -30.50 -26.56
C VAL A 330 2.00 -29.23 -27.39
N ALA A 331 2.98 -29.13 -28.28
CA ALA A 331 3.14 -28.05 -29.22
C ALA A 331 3.49 -28.60 -30.60
N ASP A 332 3.09 -27.88 -31.64
CA ASP A 332 3.47 -28.21 -32.98
C ASP A 332 4.99 -28.08 -33.16
N ARG A 333 5.58 -28.97 -33.93
CA ARG A 333 6.97 -28.88 -34.32
C ARG A 333 7.17 -27.65 -35.21
N GLN A 334 8.34 -27.04 -35.17
CA GLN A 334 8.68 -25.87 -36.00
C GLN A 334 8.60 -26.19 -37.52
N ASP A 335 8.70 -27.44 -37.89
CA ASP A 335 8.62 -28.00 -39.25
C ASP A 335 7.26 -28.66 -39.56
N ALA A 336 6.26 -28.48 -38.70
CA ALA A 336 4.93 -28.99 -38.93
C ALA A 336 4.29 -28.38 -40.19
N ALA A 337 3.90 -29.22 -41.14
CA ALA A 337 3.24 -28.77 -42.35
C ALA A 337 1.71 -28.92 -42.21
N GLU A 338 0.95 -27.94 -42.69
CA GLU A 338 -0.50 -28.07 -42.84
C GLU A 338 -0.81 -29.11 -43.93
N ILE A 339 -1.26 -30.29 -43.52
CA ILE A 339 -1.65 -31.33 -44.45
C ILE A 339 -3.17 -31.33 -44.51
N PRO A 340 -3.78 -31.17 -45.73
CA PRO A 340 -5.22 -31.25 -45.89
C PRO A 340 -5.69 -32.70 -45.60
N ILE A 341 -6.69 -32.82 -44.71
CA ILE A 341 -7.29 -34.11 -44.37
C ILE A 341 -8.09 -34.57 -45.59
N THR A 342 -7.60 -35.59 -46.32
CA THR A 342 -8.24 -36.07 -47.54
C THR A 342 -9.19 -37.24 -47.34
N ARG A 343 -8.93 -38.12 -46.39
CA ARG A 343 -9.74 -39.37 -46.19
C ARG A 343 -10.21 -39.58 -44.74
N GLY A 344 -9.64 -38.92 -43.75
CA GLY A 344 -10.05 -39.04 -42.34
C GLY A 344 -9.72 -40.43 -41.72
N GLU A 345 -8.85 -41.22 -42.34
CA GLU A 345 -8.43 -42.52 -41.82
C GLU A 345 -7.31 -42.31 -40.80
N ILE A 346 -7.50 -42.85 -39.58
CA ILE A 346 -6.54 -42.76 -38.46
C ILE A 346 -6.18 -44.18 -38.05
N GLU A 347 -4.89 -44.51 -38.07
CA GLU A 347 -4.38 -45.79 -37.63
C GLU A 347 -3.37 -45.61 -36.50
N PHE A 348 -3.60 -46.29 -35.37
CA PHE A 348 -2.65 -46.32 -34.24
C PHE A 348 -1.82 -47.61 -34.36
N ARG A 349 -0.49 -47.47 -34.55
CA ARG A 349 0.44 -48.60 -34.62
C ARG A 349 1.36 -48.59 -33.40
N HIS A 350 1.31 -49.62 -32.58
CA HIS A 350 2.15 -49.78 -31.40
C HIS A 350 2.12 -48.59 -30.44
N LEU A 351 0.92 -47.95 -30.28
CA LEU A 351 0.76 -46.81 -29.38
C LEU A 351 0.73 -47.31 -27.92
N THR A 352 1.64 -46.81 -27.11
CA THR A 352 1.59 -46.95 -25.66
C THR A 352 1.22 -45.60 -25.07
N PHE A 353 0.15 -45.52 -24.33
CA PHE A 353 -0.35 -44.36 -23.67
C PHE A 353 -0.37 -44.56 -22.15
N ARG A 354 0.08 -43.58 -21.41
CA ARG A 354 0.04 -43.60 -19.96
C ARG A 354 -0.39 -42.21 -19.45
N TYR A 355 -1.30 -42.14 -18.47
CA TYR A 355 -1.57 -40.94 -17.73
C TYR A 355 -0.40 -40.62 -16.79
N PRO A 356 -0.05 -39.34 -16.55
CA PRO A 356 1.08 -38.95 -15.69
C PRO A 356 1.00 -39.55 -14.29
N ASP A 357 -0.20 -39.65 -13.73
CA ASP A 357 -0.47 -40.17 -12.38
C ASP A 357 -0.95 -41.62 -12.36
N GLY A 358 -0.94 -42.30 -13.48
CA GLY A 358 -1.41 -43.67 -13.61
C GLY A 358 -0.31 -44.72 -13.35
N GLU A 359 -0.51 -45.57 -12.34
CA GLU A 359 0.27 -46.82 -12.16
C GLU A 359 -0.12 -47.86 -13.22
N PHE A 360 -0.03 -47.57 -14.52
CA PHE A 360 -0.15 -48.56 -15.59
C PHE A 360 0.77 -48.24 -16.73
#